data_551601bf3fec12f84163efd0c9f44430
#
_entry.id   551601bf3fec12f84163efd0c9f44430
#
_cell.length_a   1.000
_cell.length_b   1.000
_cell.length_c   1.000
_cell.angle_alpha   90.00
_cell.angle_beta   90.00
_cell.angle_gamma   90.00
#
_symmetry.space_group_name_H-M   'P 1'
#
loop_
_entity.id
_entity.type
_entity.pdbx_description
1 polymer ?
#
loop_
_entity_poly.entity_id
_entity_poly.type
_entity_poly.pdbx_seq_one_letter_code
_entity_poly.pdbx_strand_id
1 'polypeptide(L)'
;MRVIGKFLLTLLLIVLIAAAGLFGWLTATEYMPAPVEPVQVGRSGEVRAVSAGDELTVLSWNVGYGGLGKGEDFFMDGGKKSKPADQNTVHRYLDGVSRVLAENAPDLVLLQEVDIDSSRTYGIDERRLLNANMRSDSFALNYSCPFVPVPWPPIGKVNSGLYTMSNDLLIASAERQALPCPFSWPLRIANLKRCLLVSHLPVEGSDRELVLVNLHLEAYDDGEGKIAQTNQLRAFIQDEYAKGNYVIAGGDFNQVFPGSLDLYPNRHPENWEPGVLDENLLPEGWTLAYDLTTPTCRLLNQPYNPLDAAGTQYYVIDGLILSPNVELRNVETLDEGFENSDHNPVRVQVVLRDG
;
A
#
# COMPACT_ATOMS: atom_id res chain seq x y z
N MET A 1 22.62 3.87 -51.64
CA MET A 1 23.15 3.24 -50.43
C MET A 1 23.79 4.23 -49.42
N ARG A 2 24.78 5.09 -49.80
CA ARG A 2 25.47 6.02 -48.86
C ARG A 2 24.52 7.08 -48.25
N VAL A 3 23.48 7.57 -48.94
CA VAL A 3 22.54 8.58 -48.42
C VAL A 3 21.60 7.95 -47.39
N ILE A 4 21.07 6.75 -47.66
CA ILE A 4 20.22 5.98 -46.71
C ILE A 4 20.99 5.65 -45.44
N GLY A 5 22.26 5.23 -45.57
CA GLY A 5 23.11 4.95 -44.38
C GLY A 5 23.36 6.19 -43.51
N LYS A 6 23.58 7.37 -44.13
CA LYS A 6 23.71 8.62 -43.36
C LYS A 6 22.40 9.01 -42.65
N PHE A 7 21.25 8.87 -43.32
CA PHE A 7 19.95 9.16 -42.76
C PHE A 7 19.66 8.25 -41.56
N LEU A 8 19.90 6.93 -41.68
CA LEU A 8 19.71 5.99 -40.57
C LEU A 8 20.65 6.27 -39.38
N LEU A 9 21.91 6.64 -39.68
CA LEU A 9 22.85 7.01 -38.62
C LEU A 9 22.43 8.29 -37.89
N THR A 10 21.96 9.29 -38.63
CA THR A 10 21.44 10.53 -38.03
C THR A 10 20.20 10.27 -37.17
N LEU A 11 19.26 9.44 -37.65
CA LEU A 11 18.09 9.07 -36.91
C LEU A 11 18.46 8.32 -35.61
N LEU A 12 19.37 7.35 -35.71
CA LEU A 12 19.89 6.64 -34.54
C LEU A 12 20.53 7.60 -33.52
N LEU A 13 21.33 8.55 -33.98
CA LEU A 13 21.98 9.54 -33.11
C LEU A 13 20.94 10.43 -32.40
N ILE A 14 19.90 10.85 -33.10
CA ILE A 14 18.78 11.63 -32.52
C ILE A 14 18.09 10.81 -31.41
N VAL A 15 17.79 9.54 -31.67
CA VAL A 15 17.15 8.66 -30.70
C VAL A 15 18.05 8.46 -29.47
N LEU A 16 19.36 8.26 -29.67
CA LEU A 16 20.30 8.11 -28.56
C LEU A 16 20.41 9.39 -27.72
N ILE A 17 20.45 10.56 -28.36
CA ILE A 17 20.48 11.86 -27.65
C ILE A 17 19.17 12.06 -26.86
N ALA A 18 18.02 11.76 -27.47
CA ALA A 18 16.73 11.85 -26.80
C ALA A 18 16.63 10.90 -25.60
N ALA A 19 17.09 9.65 -25.75
CA ALA A 19 17.14 8.68 -24.67
C ALA A 19 18.07 9.12 -23.54
N ALA A 20 19.29 9.59 -23.87
CA ALA A 20 20.23 10.12 -22.89
C ALA A 20 19.67 11.36 -22.16
N GLY A 21 18.98 12.25 -22.87
CA GLY A 21 18.30 13.41 -22.30
C GLY A 21 17.17 12.98 -21.32
N LEU A 22 16.36 12.02 -21.71
CA LEU A 22 15.29 11.48 -20.87
C LEU A 22 15.89 10.84 -19.59
N PHE A 23 16.88 9.97 -19.73
CA PHE A 23 17.53 9.35 -18.57
C PHE A 23 18.22 10.36 -17.66
N GLY A 24 18.90 11.37 -18.23
CA GLY A 24 19.51 12.45 -17.48
C GLY A 24 18.47 13.26 -16.70
N TRP A 25 17.34 13.59 -17.33
CA TRP A 25 16.26 14.31 -16.66
C TRP A 25 15.61 13.46 -15.56
N LEU A 26 15.29 12.20 -15.81
CA LEU A 26 14.72 11.29 -14.81
C LEU A 26 15.67 11.10 -13.62
N THR A 27 17.00 10.99 -13.88
CA THR A 27 18.00 10.90 -12.81
C THR A 27 18.06 12.18 -11.98
N ALA A 28 18.02 13.35 -12.63
CA ALA A 28 18.08 14.65 -11.95
C ALA A 28 16.81 14.96 -11.13
N THR A 29 15.70 14.35 -11.50
CA THR A 29 14.38 14.52 -10.84
C THR A 29 13.96 13.30 -10.02
N GLU A 30 14.87 12.35 -9.77
CA GLU A 30 14.59 11.16 -8.96
C GLU A 30 14.10 11.58 -7.56
N TYR A 31 12.98 11.00 -7.14
CA TYR A 31 12.47 11.16 -5.79
C TYR A 31 13.40 10.48 -4.78
N MET A 32 14.05 11.25 -3.93
CA MET A 32 15.03 10.80 -2.95
C MET A 32 14.65 11.34 -1.55
N PRO A 33 13.65 10.75 -0.90
CA PRO A 33 13.20 11.18 0.43
C PRO A 33 14.29 10.96 1.49
N ALA A 34 14.26 11.77 2.56
CA ALA A 34 15.11 11.54 3.72
C ALA A 34 14.73 10.23 4.45
N PRO A 35 15.64 9.66 5.27
CA PRO A 35 15.33 8.45 6.06
C PRO A 35 14.10 8.60 6.94
N VAL A 36 13.90 9.76 7.56
CA VAL A 36 12.72 10.13 8.33
C VAL A 36 12.31 11.55 7.94
N GLU A 37 11.03 11.74 7.65
CA GLU A 37 10.45 13.04 7.28
C GLU A 37 9.14 13.26 8.04
N PRO A 38 8.91 14.46 8.62
CA PRO A 38 7.61 14.78 9.20
C PRO A 38 6.54 14.84 8.09
N VAL A 39 5.36 14.34 8.41
CA VAL A 39 4.20 14.33 7.52
C VAL A 39 3.16 15.31 8.04
N GLN A 40 2.56 16.07 7.14
CA GLN A 40 1.49 16.98 7.49
C GLN A 40 0.25 16.18 7.93
N VAL A 41 -0.31 16.56 9.08
CA VAL A 41 -1.58 16.04 9.59
C VAL A 41 -2.70 17.00 9.22
N GLY A 42 -3.69 16.49 8.49
CA GLY A 42 -4.96 17.17 8.24
C GLY A 42 -5.89 17.01 9.43
N ARG A 43 -6.71 18.05 9.71
CA ARG A 43 -7.72 18.02 10.76
C ARG A 43 -8.98 18.76 10.33
N SER A 44 -10.13 18.14 10.61
CA SER A 44 -11.44 18.75 10.39
C SER A 44 -12.39 18.39 11.55
N GLY A 45 -12.94 19.40 12.20
CA GLY A 45 -13.87 19.20 13.32
C GLY A 45 -13.19 18.82 14.65
N GLU A 46 -14.00 18.33 15.60
CA GLU A 46 -13.53 17.93 16.93
C GLU A 46 -12.94 16.52 16.87
N VAL A 47 -11.81 16.33 17.55
CA VAL A 47 -11.11 15.07 17.72
C VAL A 47 -10.76 14.84 19.19
N ARG A 48 -10.65 13.57 19.61
CA ARG A 48 -10.31 13.19 20.99
C ARG A 48 -9.03 12.36 21.04
N ALA A 49 -8.41 12.30 22.19
CA ALA A 49 -7.37 11.32 22.46
C ALA A 49 -7.99 9.90 22.51
N VAL A 50 -7.14 8.89 22.31
CA VAL A 50 -7.52 7.49 22.53
C VAL A 50 -7.58 7.24 24.03
N SER A 51 -8.52 6.42 24.53
CA SER A 51 -8.58 6.02 25.92
C SER A 51 -8.15 4.55 26.09
N ALA A 52 -7.48 4.24 27.18
CA ALA A 52 -7.26 2.84 27.55
C ALA A 52 -8.63 2.17 27.76
N GLY A 53 -8.80 0.95 27.25
CA GLY A 53 -10.09 0.26 27.22
C GLY A 53 -10.97 0.60 26.02
N ASP A 54 -10.60 1.56 25.17
CA ASP A 54 -11.32 1.80 23.91
C ASP A 54 -11.32 0.54 23.05
N GLU A 55 -12.51 0.19 22.56
CA GLU A 55 -12.68 -0.81 21.50
C GLU A 55 -12.63 -0.06 20.17
N LEU A 56 -11.62 -0.39 19.36
CA LEU A 56 -11.35 0.28 18.10
C LEU A 56 -11.53 -0.67 16.93
N THR A 57 -12.16 -0.17 15.87
CA THR A 57 -12.22 -0.86 14.57
C THR A 57 -11.19 -0.24 13.63
N VAL A 58 -10.24 -1.06 13.18
CA VAL A 58 -9.21 -0.68 12.19
C VAL A 58 -9.53 -1.38 10.87
N LEU A 59 -9.56 -0.64 9.77
CA LEU A 59 -9.74 -1.17 8.44
C LEU A 59 -8.50 -0.88 7.60
N SER A 60 -7.87 -1.92 7.05
CA SER A 60 -6.74 -1.82 6.11
C SER A 60 -7.16 -2.25 4.73
N TRP A 61 -6.80 -1.47 3.69
CA TRP A 61 -7.15 -1.79 2.32
C TRP A 61 -6.15 -1.19 1.31
N ASN A 62 -5.53 -2.03 0.49
CA ASN A 62 -4.89 -1.59 -0.73
C ASN A 62 -5.98 -1.29 -1.77
N VAL A 63 -6.13 -0.02 -2.16
CA VAL A 63 -7.22 0.44 -3.04
C VAL A 63 -6.84 0.41 -4.53
N GLY A 64 -5.63 -0.10 -4.86
CA GLY A 64 -5.18 -0.27 -6.24
C GLY A 64 -5.32 1.01 -7.07
N TYR A 65 -4.99 2.18 -6.49
CA TYR A 65 -5.12 3.52 -7.12
C TYR A 65 -6.46 3.74 -7.84
N GLY A 66 -7.55 3.17 -7.34
CA GLY A 66 -8.85 3.25 -8.03
C GLY A 66 -8.81 2.71 -9.47
N GLY A 67 -7.88 1.82 -9.78
CA GLY A 67 -7.60 1.38 -11.14
C GLY A 67 -7.46 -0.12 -11.35
N LEU A 68 -7.61 -0.94 -10.29
CA LEU A 68 -7.38 -2.38 -10.32
C LEU A 68 -8.62 -3.20 -9.91
N GLY A 69 -9.82 -2.62 -10.04
CA GLY A 69 -11.06 -3.33 -9.75
C GLY A 69 -11.32 -4.50 -10.69
N LYS A 70 -12.49 -5.10 -10.56
CA LYS A 70 -12.89 -6.37 -11.19
C LYS A 70 -12.66 -6.47 -12.70
N GLY A 71 -12.87 -5.38 -13.43
CA GLY A 71 -12.71 -5.35 -14.89
C GLY A 71 -11.27 -5.18 -15.38
N GLU A 72 -10.30 -5.10 -14.46
CA GLU A 72 -8.92 -4.73 -14.78
C GLU A 72 -7.96 -5.92 -14.69
N ASP A 73 -6.88 -5.83 -15.46
CA ASP A 73 -5.67 -6.64 -15.41
C ASP A 73 -4.44 -5.73 -15.36
N PHE A 74 -3.27 -6.27 -14.99
CA PHE A 74 -2.06 -5.48 -14.88
C PHE A 74 -0.87 -6.16 -15.57
N PHE A 75 -0.12 -5.40 -16.34
CA PHE A 75 0.94 -5.95 -17.21
C PHE A 75 2.09 -6.64 -16.45
N MET A 76 2.39 -6.22 -15.23
CA MET A 76 3.46 -6.84 -14.43
C MET A 76 3.05 -8.20 -13.86
N ASP A 77 1.76 -8.47 -13.76
CA ASP A 77 1.21 -9.71 -13.24
C ASP A 77 0.77 -10.68 -14.35
N GLY A 78 1.20 -10.42 -15.58
CA GLY A 78 0.86 -11.23 -16.76
C GLY A 78 -0.34 -10.73 -17.56
N GLY A 79 -0.97 -9.63 -17.13
CA GLY A 79 -2.02 -8.93 -17.85
C GLY A 79 -1.49 -8.05 -19.00
N LYS A 80 -2.30 -7.09 -19.45
CA LYS A 80 -1.98 -6.25 -20.62
C LYS A 80 -2.13 -4.76 -20.36
N LYS A 81 -2.95 -4.38 -19.37
CA LYS A 81 -3.26 -2.98 -19.08
C LYS A 81 -2.18 -2.35 -18.21
N SER A 82 -2.00 -1.05 -18.34
CA SER A 82 -1.14 -0.23 -17.49
C SER A 82 -1.90 0.82 -16.68
N LYS A 83 -3.18 1.01 -17.02
CA LYS A 83 -4.09 1.97 -16.39
C LYS A 83 -5.54 1.67 -16.77
N PRO A 84 -6.53 2.18 -16.01
CA PRO A 84 -7.94 2.13 -16.36
C PRO A 84 -8.25 2.78 -17.72
N ALA A 85 -9.38 2.38 -18.32
CA ALA A 85 -9.78 2.85 -19.63
C ALA A 85 -10.04 4.36 -19.68
N ASP A 86 -10.66 4.91 -18.63
CA ASP A 86 -11.05 6.31 -18.53
C ASP A 86 -11.21 6.77 -17.08
N GLN A 87 -11.39 8.07 -16.89
CA GLN A 87 -11.59 8.71 -15.60
C GLN A 87 -12.86 8.22 -14.88
N ASN A 88 -13.92 7.89 -15.61
CA ASN A 88 -15.17 7.41 -15.01
C ASN A 88 -14.99 6.04 -14.37
N THR A 89 -14.11 5.21 -14.92
CA THR A 89 -13.75 3.93 -14.34
C THR A 89 -13.06 4.12 -12.98
N VAL A 90 -12.11 5.08 -12.88
CA VAL A 90 -11.45 5.42 -11.61
C VAL A 90 -12.47 5.91 -10.58
N HIS A 91 -13.34 6.87 -10.97
CA HIS A 91 -14.38 7.36 -10.07
C HIS A 91 -15.29 6.24 -9.57
N ARG A 92 -15.74 5.35 -10.45
CA ARG A 92 -16.62 4.23 -10.06
C ARG A 92 -15.97 3.33 -9.01
N TYR A 93 -14.68 3.00 -9.14
CA TYR A 93 -13.98 2.18 -8.16
C TYR A 93 -13.79 2.94 -6.84
N LEU A 94 -13.38 4.20 -6.88
CA LEU A 94 -13.23 5.02 -5.68
C LEU A 94 -14.57 5.28 -4.95
N ASP A 95 -15.66 5.47 -5.69
CA ASP A 95 -17.01 5.57 -5.11
C ASP A 95 -17.40 4.27 -4.40
N GLY A 96 -17.02 3.13 -4.98
CA GLY A 96 -17.20 1.82 -4.35
C GLY A 96 -16.39 1.67 -3.07
N VAL A 97 -15.11 2.07 -3.08
CA VAL A 97 -14.26 2.09 -1.87
C VAL A 97 -14.88 2.99 -0.80
N SER A 98 -15.26 4.22 -1.15
CA SER A 98 -15.87 5.18 -0.22
C SER A 98 -17.16 4.66 0.40
N ARG A 99 -17.98 3.93 -0.37
CA ARG A 99 -19.19 3.27 0.14
C ARG A 99 -18.85 2.21 1.18
N VAL A 100 -17.89 1.32 0.92
CA VAL A 100 -17.46 0.27 1.86
C VAL A 100 -16.93 0.89 3.16
N LEU A 101 -16.11 1.95 3.06
CA LEU A 101 -15.65 2.69 4.23
C LEU A 101 -16.80 3.28 5.05
N ALA A 102 -17.80 3.87 4.39
CA ALA A 102 -18.98 4.46 5.06
C ALA A 102 -19.87 3.39 5.71
N GLU A 103 -20.07 2.25 5.07
CA GLU A 103 -20.89 1.13 5.58
C GLU A 103 -20.24 0.47 6.81
N ASN A 104 -18.92 0.39 6.86
CA ASN A 104 -18.20 -0.21 7.98
C ASN A 104 -17.85 0.79 9.09
N ALA A 105 -17.87 2.08 8.81
CA ALA A 105 -17.62 3.19 9.75
C ALA A 105 -16.45 2.93 10.72
N PRO A 106 -15.24 2.59 10.24
CA PRO A 106 -14.10 2.26 11.10
C PRO A 106 -13.61 3.52 11.85
N ASP A 107 -13.01 3.30 13.03
CA ASP A 107 -12.37 4.38 13.80
C ASP A 107 -11.06 4.81 13.14
N LEU A 108 -10.31 3.85 12.59
CA LEU A 108 -9.01 4.03 11.95
C LEU A 108 -8.98 3.34 10.58
N VAL A 109 -8.40 3.99 9.59
CA VAL A 109 -8.27 3.49 8.22
C VAL A 109 -6.84 3.57 7.75
N LEU A 110 -6.33 2.48 7.18
CA LEU A 110 -5.01 2.35 6.56
C LEU A 110 -5.19 2.02 5.09
N LEU A 111 -5.00 2.98 4.19
CA LEU A 111 -5.09 2.76 2.75
C LEU A 111 -3.70 2.74 2.11
N GLN A 112 -3.50 1.84 1.17
CA GLN A 112 -2.31 1.74 0.34
C GLN A 112 -2.68 2.03 -1.11
N GLU A 113 -1.69 2.42 -1.90
CA GLU A 113 -1.83 2.79 -3.32
C GLU A 113 -2.82 3.92 -3.57
N VAL A 114 -2.79 4.97 -2.76
CA VAL A 114 -3.63 6.15 -2.97
C VAL A 114 -2.89 7.14 -3.87
N ASP A 115 -3.42 7.38 -5.08
CA ASP A 115 -2.82 8.30 -6.05
C ASP A 115 -3.21 9.76 -5.79
N ILE A 116 -2.24 10.65 -6.06
CA ILE A 116 -2.45 12.08 -6.15
C ILE A 116 -1.78 12.62 -7.42
N ASP A 117 -2.54 13.26 -8.32
CA ASP A 117 -2.00 13.87 -9.54
C ASP A 117 -1.13 12.90 -10.39
N SER A 118 -1.60 11.66 -10.56
CA SER A 118 -0.97 10.63 -11.39
C SER A 118 -1.61 10.57 -12.79
N SER A 119 -0.81 10.32 -13.82
CA SER A 119 -1.32 10.18 -15.20
C SER A 119 -2.21 8.94 -15.37
N ARG A 120 -1.91 7.85 -14.64
CA ARG A 120 -2.68 6.60 -14.70
C ARG A 120 -4.10 6.76 -14.14
N THR A 121 -4.30 7.75 -13.27
CA THR A 121 -5.58 8.08 -12.64
C THR A 121 -6.13 9.44 -13.08
N TYR A 122 -5.67 9.93 -14.25
CA TYR A 122 -6.18 11.15 -14.89
C TYR A 122 -6.02 12.43 -14.06
N GLY A 123 -5.03 12.45 -13.13
CA GLY A 123 -4.75 13.60 -12.26
C GLY A 123 -5.69 13.73 -11.07
N ILE A 124 -6.48 12.72 -10.76
CA ILE A 124 -7.37 12.71 -9.59
C ILE A 124 -6.53 12.72 -8.30
N ASP A 125 -6.91 13.56 -7.34
CA ASP A 125 -6.47 13.46 -5.95
C ASP A 125 -7.48 12.57 -5.19
N GLU A 126 -7.17 11.29 -5.08
CA GLU A 126 -8.05 10.26 -4.53
C GLU A 126 -8.38 10.51 -3.05
N ARG A 127 -7.48 11.15 -2.29
CA ARG A 127 -7.72 11.50 -0.89
C ARG A 127 -8.99 12.31 -0.70
N ARG A 128 -9.32 13.19 -1.66
CA ARG A 128 -10.54 14.03 -1.60
C ARG A 128 -11.83 13.24 -1.76
N LEU A 129 -11.76 12.09 -2.45
CA LEU A 129 -12.91 11.22 -2.65
C LEU A 129 -13.05 10.22 -1.49
N LEU A 130 -11.94 9.82 -0.88
CA LEU A 130 -11.89 8.79 0.17
C LEU A 130 -12.09 9.35 1.59
N ASN A 131 -11.93 10.65 1.80
CA ASN A 131 -11.96 11.30 3.14
C ASN A 131 -13.37 11.75 3.60
N ALA A 132 -14.46 11.17 3.10
CA ALA A 132 -15.81 11.75 3.22
C ALA A 132 -16.31 12.01 4.65
N ASN A 133 -15.78 11.35 5.70
CA ASN A 133 -16.23 11.55 7.09
C ASN A 133 -15.09 11.52 8.12
N MET A 134 -13.84 11.51 7.67
CA MET A 134 -12.67 11.43 8.54
C MET A 134 -12.25 12.81 9.04
N ARG A 135 -11.85 12.90 10.31
CA ARG A 135 -11.54 14.16 10.96
C ARG A 135 -10.07 14.42 11.16
N SER A 136 -9.27 13.37 11.09
CA SER A 136 -7.82 13.49 11.13
C SER A 136 -7.20 12.58 10.08
N ASP A 137 -6.17 13.05 9.38
CA ASP A 137 -5.54 12.28 8.31
C ASP A 137 -4.06 12.61 8.13
N SER A 138 -3.32 11.68 7.55
CA SER A 138 -1.92 11.85 7.15
C SER A 138 -1.64 11.07 5.87
N PHE A 139 -0.77 11.62 5.01
CA PHE A 139 -0.43 11.02 3.72
C PHE A 139 1.06 11.06 3.46
N ALA A 140 1.68 9.91 3.13
CA ALA A 140 3.08 9.81 2.77
C ALA A 140 3.27 9.23 1.37
N LEU A 141 3.99 9.92 0.50
CA LEU A 141 4.39 9.39 -0.80
C LEU A 141 5.36 8.21 -0.61
N ASN A 142 5.07 7.10 -1.28
CA ASN A 142 5.99 5.97 -1.41
C ASN A 142 6.36 5.69 -2.87
N TYR A 143 5.65 6.30 -3.83
CA TYR A 143 5.99 6.27 -5.24
C TYR A 143 5.83 7.68 -5.85
N SER A 144 6.92 8.24 -6.34
CA SER A 144 6.89 9.48 -7.10
C SER A 144 7.90 9.39 -8.25
N CYS A 145 7.39 9.48 -9.47
CA CYS A 145 8.20 9.48 -10.68
C CYS A 145 7.57 10.44 -11.70
N PRO A 146 8.32 11.39 -12.26
CA PRO A 146 7.76 12.36 -13.21
C PRO A 146 7.35 11.72 -14.54
N PHE A 147 7.92 10.57 -14.91
CA PHE A 147 7.53 9.85 -16.12
C PHE A 147 8.03 8.40 -16.09
N VAL A 148 7.11 7.45 -16.07
CA VAL A 148 7.36 6.01 -16.23
C VAL A 148 7.11 5.65 -17.69
N PRO A 149 8.16 5.34 -18.49
CA PRO A 149 8.07 5.20 -19.94
C PRO A 149 7.48 3.88 -20.42
N VAL A 150 7.30 2.92 -19.53
CA VAL A 150 6.85 1.55 -19.83
C VAL A 150 5.58 1.22 -19.05
N PRO A 151 4.74 0.29 -19.57
CA PRO A 151 4.76 -0.30 -20.91
C PRO A 151 4.35 0.72 -22.00
N TRP A 152 3.98 0.24 -23.17
CA TRP A 152 3.36 1.12 -24.19
C TRP A 152 1.85 0.86 -24.28
N PRO A 153 0.98 1.87 -24.11
CA PRO A 153 1.27 3.28 -23.82
C PRO A 153 1.88 3.48 -22.42
N PRO A 154 2.70 4.54 -22.21
CA PRO A 154 3.41 4.75 -20.96
C PRO A 154 2.44 5.03 -19.80
N ILE A 155 2.86 4.61 -18.59
CA ILE A 155 2.13 4.96 -17.36
C ILE A 155 2.13 6.48 -17.14
N GLY A 156 3.24 7.15 -17.49
CA GLY A 156 3.39 8.59 -17.32
C GLY A 156 3.82 8.98 -15.91
N LYS A 157 3.39 10.16 -15.44
CA LYS A 157 3.66 10.62 -14.09
C LYS A 157 2.90 9.79 -13.06
N VAL A 158 3.58 9.43 -11.98
CA VAL A 158 2.98 8.75 -10.82
C VAL A 158 3.34 9.50 -9.54
N ASN A 159 2.35 9.73 -8.71
CA ASN A 159 2.48 10.10 -7.30
C ASN A 159 1.47 9.27 -6.52
N SER A 160 1.95 8.30 -5.78
CA SER A 160 1.16 7.36 -5.01
C SER A 160 1.70 7.22 -3.59
N GLY A 161 0.85 6.86 -2.64
CA GLY A 161 1.29 6.78 -1.26
C GLY A 161 0.39 5.97 -0.34
N LEU A 162 0.73 6.09 0.94
CA LEU A 162 0.00 5.56 2.07
C LEU A 162 -0.89 6.66 2.64
N TYR A 163 -2.14 6.33 2.94
CA TYR A 163 -3.09 7.28 3.50
C TYR A 163 -3.70 6.70 4.78
N THR A 164 -3.45 7.37 5.90
CA THR A 164 -4.00 7.00 7.20
C THR A 164 -5.05 8.02 7.61
N MET A 165 -6.19 7.55 8.06
CA MET A 165 -7.31 8.40 8.46
C MET A 165 -7.90 7.93 9.80
N SER A 166 -8.49 8.87 10.51
CA SER A 166 -9.25 8.62 11.74
C SER A 166 -10.60 9.34 11.71
N ASN A 167 -11.63 8.67 12.19
CA ASN A 167 -12.98 9.23 12.28
C ASN A 167 -13.05 10.35 13.31
N ASP A 168 -12.70 10.10 14.58
CA ASP A 168 -12.76 11.08 15.66
C ASP A 168 -11.51 11.11 16.56
N LEU A 169 -10.53 10.23 16.32
CA LEU A 169 -9.30 10.19 17.10
C LEU A 169 -8.27 11.19 16.58
N LEU A 170 -7.55 11.80 17.52
CA LEU A 170 -6.52 12.78 17.23
C LEU A 170 -5.23 12.09 16.73
N ILE A 171 -4.88 12.30 15.49
CA ILE A 171 -3.50 12.09 15.03
C ILE A 171 -2.71 13.35 15.45
N ALA A 172 -1.86 13.24 16.47
CA ALA A 172 -1.13 14.39 17.01
C ALA A 172 0.05 14.77 16.09
N SER A 173 0.75 13.77 15.58
CA SER A 173 1.85 13.91 14.64
C SER A 173 1.92 12.69 13.72
N ALA A 174 2.59 12.86 12.58
CA ALA A 174 2.87 11.75 11.68
C ALA A 174 4.25 11.93 11.04
N GLU A 175 4.87 10.81 10.68
CA GLU A 175 6.14 10.78 9.98
C GLU A 175 6.19 9.68 8.93
N ARG A 176 7.01 9.91 7.91
CA ARG A 176 7.39 8.94 6.90
C ARG A 176 8.75 8.37 7.26
N GLN A 177 8.83 7.05 7.46
CA GLN A 177 10.11 6.35 7.66
C GLN A 177 10.44 5.56 6.41
N ALA A 178 11.59 5.87 5.78
CA ALA A 178 12.02 5.19 4.57
C ALA A 178 12.37 3.73 4.85
N LEU A 179 11.91 2.84 4.00
CA LEU A 179 12.30 1.44 3.97
C LEU A 179 13.45 1.22 2.94
N PRO A 180 14.27 0.17 3.08
CA PRO A 180 15.30 -0.16 2.11
C PRO A 180 14.73 -0.30 0.70
N CYS A 181 15.38 0.34 -0.28
CA CYS A 181 15.05 0.18 -1.69
C CYS A 181 16.01 -0.85 -2.30
N PRO A 182 15.54 -2.03 -2.75
CA PRO A 182 16.42 -3.09 -3.24
C PRO A 182 16.99 -2.81 -4.64
N PHE A 183 16.46 -1.81 -5.33
CA PHE A 183 16.83 -1.53 -6.73
C PHE A 183 18.03 -0.58 -6.84
N SER A 184 18.94 -0.91 -7.76
CA SER A 184 20.03 -0.03 -8.15
C SER A 184 19.64 0.91 -9.30
N TRP A 185 20.42 1.97 -9.51
CA TRP A 185 20.28 2.80 -10.70
C TRP A 185 20.57 1.96 -11.97
N PRO A 186 19.83 2.11 -13.07
CA PRO A 186 18.74 3.08 -13.27
C PRO A 186 17.35 2.61 -12.85
N LEU A 187 17.15 1.34 -12.48
CA LEU A 187 15.84 0.77 -12.17
C LEU A 187 15.15 1.50 -11.00
N ARG A 188 15.92 1.88 -9.98
CA ARG A 188 15.37 2.55 -8.79
C ARG A 188 14.68 3.87 -9.09
N ILE A 189 14.96 4.53 -10.24
CA ILE A 189 14.35 5.82 -10.62
C ILE A 189 12.83 5.69 -10.76
N ALA A 190 12.38 4.57 -11.38
CA ALA A 190 10.98 4.30 -11.66
C ALA A 190 10.37 3.28 -10.69
N ASN A 191 11.05 2.98 -9.59
CA ASN A 191 10.56 2.08 -8.55
C ASN A 191 10.13 2.84 -7.29
N LEU A 192 9.28 2.20 -6.49
CA LEU A 192 8.78 2.74 -5.25
C LEU A 192 9.93 3.02 -4.26
N LYS A 193 9.82 4.13 -3.53
CA LYS A 193 10.61 4.44 -2.34
C LYS A 193 9.73 4.12 -1.13
N ARG A 194 9.54 2.83 -0.90
CA ARG A 194 8.63 2.32 0.14
C ARG A 194 8.93 2.92 1.49
N CYS A 195 7.93 3.05 2.33
CA CYS A 195 8.03 3.64 3.66
C CYS A 195 6.99 3.05 4.60
N LEU A 196 7.18 3.30 5.88
CA LEU A 196 6.14 3.26 6.89
C LEU A 196 5.55 4.67 7.02
N LEU A 197 4.24 4.79 7.02
CA LEU A 197 3.55 5.99 7.48
C LEU A 197 3.16 5.76 8.94
N VAL A 198 3.88 6.41 9.83
CA VAL A 198 3.71 6.30 11.28
C VAL A 198 2.88 7.46 11.77
N SER A 199 1.77 7.17 12.43
CA SER A 199 0.88 8.16 13.03
C SER A 199 0.82 7.96 14.54
N HIS A 200 1.00 9.04 15.30
CA HIS A 200 1.03 9.06 16.76
C HIS A 200 -0.28 9.63 17.29
N LEU A 201 -1.01 8.82 18.04
CA LEU A 201 -2.26 9.18 18.67
C LEU A 201 -2.06 9.18 20.19
N PRO A 202 -2.25 10.32 20.90
CA PRO A 202 -2.08 10.40 22.33
C PRO A 202 -3.11 9.56 23.08
N VAL A 203 -2.69 8.90 24.16
CA VAL A 203 -3.58 8.15 25.05
C VAL A 203 -3.95 9.02 26.25
N GLU A 204 -5.25 9.18 26.54
CA GLU A 204 -5.76 10.05 27.58
C GLU A 204 -5.21 9.66 28.96
N GLY A 205 -4.72 10.65 29.71
CA GLY A 205 -4.19 10.46 31.06
C GLY A 205 -2.86 9.69 31.15
N SER A 206 -2.15 9.54 30.03
CA SER A 206 -0.90 8.78 29.94
C SER A 206 0.12 9.52 29.08
N ASP A 207 1.42 9.25 29.32
CA ASP A 207 2.49 9.65 28.41
C ASP A 207 2.68 8.66 27.24
N ARG A 208 1.86 7.59 27.19
CA ARG A 208 1.87 6.59 26.13
C ARG A 208 1.11 7.09 24.90
N GLU A 209 1.43 6.50 23.77
CA GLU A 209 0.75 6.75 22.51
C GLU A 209 0.24 5.44 21.90
N LEU A 210 -0.82 5.53 21.08
CA LEU A 210 -1.12 4.53 20.08
C LEU A 210 -0.32 4.90 18.82
N VAL A 211 0.69 4.07 18.51
CA VAL A 211 1.51 4.19 17.29
C VAL A 211 0.86 3.35 16.20
N LEU A 212 0.25 4.02 15.24
CA LEU A 212 -0.43 3.40 14.12
C LEU A 212 0.48 3.45 12.89
N VAL A 213 0.83 2.29 12.35
CA VAL A 213 1.77 2.14 11.23
C VAL A 213 1.05 1.59 10.02
N ASN A 214 0.94 2.41 8.97
CA ASN A 214 0.47 1.98 7.66
C ASN A 214 1.67 1.57 6.80
N LEU A 215 1.60 0.43 6.15
CA LEU A 215 2.69 -0.15 5.36
C LEU A 215 2.22 -0.71 4.02
N HIS A 216 3.13 -0.73 3.06
CA HIS A 216 3.02 -1.44 1.81
C HIS A 216 4.44 -1.90 1.43
N LEU A 217 4.76 -3.17 1.69
CA LEU A 217 6.11 -3.72 1.53
C LEU A 217 6.42 -4.10 0.09
N GLU A 218 7.67 -4.48 -0.18
CA GLU A 218 8.18 -4.75 -1.53
C GLU A 218 7.48 -5.95 -2.19
N ALA A 219 7.14 -5.79 -3.47
CA ALA A 219 6.43 -6.79 -4.27
C ALA A 219 7.31 -7.53 -5.26
N TYR A 220 8.24 -6.83 -5.94
CA TYR A 220 8.86 -7.28 -7.18
C TYR A 220 10.38 -7.48 -7.13
N ASP A 221 10.96 -7.57 -5.93
CA ASP A 221 12.37 -7.89 -5.77
C ASP A 221 12.62 -9.42 -5.76
N ASP A 222 13.88 -9.81 -5.65
CA ASP A 222 14.32 -11.20 -5.53
C ASP A 222 14.17 -11.80 -4.12
N GLY A 223 13.55 -11.07 -3.19
CA GLY A 223 13.26 -11.46 -1.81
C GLY A 223 14.15 -10.79 -0.75
N GLU A 224 15.35 -10.32 -1.09
CA GLU A 224 16.23 -9.65 -0.12
C GLU A 224 15.63 -8.34 0.39
N GLY A 225 14.98 -7.56 -0.48
CA GLY A 225 14.30 -6.32 -0.12
C GLY A 225 13.11 -6.55 0.80
N LYS A 226 12.29 -7.57 0.51
CA LYS A 226 11.16 -7.98 1.36
C LYS A 226 11.63 -8.29 2.78
N ILE A 227 12.69 -9.11 2.91
CA ILE A 227 13.28 -9.50 4.20
C ILE A 227 13.84 -8.27 4.93
N ALA A 228 14.59 -7.40 4.23
CA ALA A 228 15.16 -6.20 4.83
C ALA A 228 14.08 -5.23 5.35
N GLN A 229 13.01 -5.02 4.57
CA GLN A 229 11.90 -4.16 4.94
C GLN A 229 11.11 -4.73 6.12
N THR A 230 10.84 -6.04 6.13
CA THR A 230 10.16 -6.72 7.23
C THR A 230 10.99 -6.68 8.52
N ASN A 231 12.31 -6.84 8.43
CA ASN A 231 13.20 -6.73 9.60
C ASN A 231 13.23 -5.30 10.16
N GLN A 232 13.23 -4.27 9.31
CA GLN A 232 13.17 -2.87 9.76
C GLN A 232 11.82 -2.57 10.42
N LEU A 233 10.71 -3.01 9.83
CA LEU A 233 9.38 -2.91 10.44
C LEU A 233 9.38 -3.54 11.83
N ARG A 234 9.86 -4.81 11.95
CA ARG A 234 9.95 -5.52 13.22
C ARG A 234 10.73 -4.75 14.26
N ALA A 235 11.92 -4.26 13.92
CA ALA A 235 12.75 -3.49 14.84
C ALA A 235 12.02 -2.23 15.30
N PHE A 236 11.41 -1.49 14.38
CA PHE A 236 10.69 -0.27 14.70
C PHE A 236 9.51 -0.50 15.66
N ILE A 237 8.65 -1.48 15.37
CA ILE A 237 7.47 -1.73 16.22
C ILE A 237 7.86 -2.24 17.61
N GLN A 238 8.95 -3.01 17.73
CA GLN A 238 9.49 -3.46 19.01
C GLN A 238 10.07 -2.30 19.84
N ASP A 239 10.76 -1.36 19.18
CA ASP A 239 11.29 -0.16 19.83
C ASP A 239 10.15 0.74 20.34
N GLU A 240 9.07 0.90 19.58
CA GLU A 240 7.90 1.65 20.04
C GLU A 240 7.20 0.97 21.22
N TYR A 241 7.01 -0.34 21.17
CA TYR A 241 6.47 -1.09 22.30
C TYR A 241 7.35 -1.02 23.55
N ALA A 242 8.68 -1.06 23.40
CA ALA A 242 9.63 -0.94 24.51
C ALA A 242 9.56 0.43 25.23
N LYS A 243 9.08 1.49 24.55
CA LYS A 243 8.77 2.79 25.15
C LYS A 243 7.48 2.78 25.97
N GLY A 244 6.71 1.68 25.94
CA GLY A 244 5.42 1.51 26.59
C GLY A 244 4.22 1.84 25.72
N ASN A 245 4.42 2.20 24.44
CA ASN A 245 3.38 2.53 23.50
C ASN A 245 2.53 1.31 23.13
N TYR A 246 1.30 1.56 22.70
CA TYR A 246 0.48 0.59 21.98
C TYR A 246 0.87 0.66 20.51
N VAL A 247 1.01 -0.50 19.85
CA VAL A 247 1.41 -0.54 18.44
C VAL A 247 0.43 -1.37 17.63
N ILE A 248 -0.08 -0.76 16.56
CA ILE A 248 -0.86 -1.41 15.51
C ILE A 248 -0.16 -1.12 14.19
N ALA A 249 0.36 -2.14 13.52
CA ALA A 249 1.01 -2.00 12.21
C ALA A 249 0.29 -2.88 11.19
N GLY A 250 -0.18 -2.31 10.09
CA GLY A 250 -0.94 -3.05 9.09
C GLY A 250 -0.88 -2.47 7.71
N GLY A 251 -1.28 -3.28 6.76
CA GLY A 251 -1.28 -2.95 5.34
C GLY A 251 -1.05 -4.16 4.46
N ASP A 252 -0.53 -3.91 3.28
CA ASP A 252 -0.10 -4.90 2.30
C ASP A 252 1.36 -5.30 2.54
N PHE A 253 1.56 -6.53 2.98
CA PHE A 253 2.91 -7.07 3.24
C PHE A 253 3.59 -7.59 1.97
N ASN A 254 2.84 -7.83 0.88
CA ASN A 254 3.33 -8.54 -0.30
C ASN A 254 4.03 -9.88 0.03
N GLN A 255 3.66 -10.45 1.16
CA GLN A 255 4.11 -11.74 1.66
C GLN A 255 2.90 -12.48 2.21
N VAL A 256 2.76 -13.76 1.86
CA VAL A 256 1.66 -14.57 2.36
C VAL A 256 1.81 -14.84 3.86
N PHE A 257 0.72 -14.74 4.58
CA PHE A 257 0.65 -15.08 5.99
C PHE A 257 0.72 -16.61 6.19
N PRO A 258 1.17 -17.08 7.38
CA PRO A 258 1.28 -18.51 7.70
C PRO A 258 -0.01 -19.28 7.39
N GLY A 259 0.10 -20.44 6.76
CA GLY A 259 -1.04 -21.29 6.36
C GLY A 259 -1.75 -20.86 5.08
N SER A 260 -1.45 -19.69 4.51
CA SER A 260 -2.12 -19.20 3.30
C SER A 260 -1.89 -20.12 2.08
N LEU A 261 -0.67 -20.60 1.88
CA LEU A 261 -0.34 -21.47 0.73
C LEU A 261 -1.02 -22.84 0.78
N ASP A 262 -1.43 -23.31 1.95
CA ASP A 262 -2.20 -24.56 2.10
C ASP A 262 -3.62 -24.40 1.54
N LEU A 263 -4.21 -23.23 1.68
CA LEU A 263 -5.56 -22.90 1.21
C LEU A 263 -5.55 -22.33 -0.21
N TYR A 264 -4.57 -21.52 -0.52
CA TYR A 264 -4.41 -20.82 -1.80
C TYR A 264 -3.04 -21.16 -2.42
N PRO A 265 -2.84 -22.42 -2.87
CA PRO A 265 -1.55 -22.84 -3.45
C PRO A 265 -1.27 -22.05 -4.73
N ASN A 266 0.02 -21.73 -4.95
CA ASN A 266 0.44 -21.03 -6.15
C ASN A 266 0.17 -21.92 -7.40
N ARG A 267 -0.75 -21.48 -8.26
CA ARG A 267 -1.17 -22.14 -9.49
C ARG A 267 -0.54 -21.52 -10.74
N HIS A 268 -0.01 -20.30 -10.61
CA HIS A 268 0.53 -19.50 -11.70
C HIS A 268 1.96 -19.01 -11.37
N PRO A 269 2.91 -19.92 -11.10
CA PRO A 269 4.27 -19.56 -10.72
C PRO A 269 5.06 -18.82 -11.82
N GLU A 270 4.55 -18.83 -13.06
CA GLU A 270 5.07 -18.07 -14.19
C GLU A 270 4.79 -16.57 -14.13
N ASN A 271 3.89 -16.15 -13.25
CA ASN A 271 3.51 -14.76 -13.01
C ASN A 271 4.13 -14.24 -11.70
N TRP A 272 3.49 -13.23 -11.08
CA TRP A 272 3.95 -12.71 -9.79
C TRP A 272 3.79 -13.73 -8.66
N GLU A 273 4.79 -13.81 -7.79
CA GLU A 273 4.81 -14.68 -6.62
C GLU A 273 5.12 -13.86 -5.36
N PRO A 274 4.28 -13.93 -4.31
CA PRO A 274 4.51 -13.23 -3.06
C PRO A 274 5.68 -13.86 -2.28
N GLY A 275 6.30 -13.08 -1.38
CA GLY A 275 7.16 -13.63 -0.34
C GLY A 275 6.36 -14.47 0.67
N VAL A 276 7.06 -15.08 1.62
CA VAL A 276 6.45 -15.82 2.75
C VAL A 276 6.84 -15.14 4.05
N LEU A 277 5.87 -14.77 4.86
CA LEU A 277 6.10 -14.19 6.17
C LEU A 277 6.54 -15.29 7.14
N ASP A 278 7.64 -15.07 7.86
CA ASP A 278 8.15 -16.03 8.86
C ASP A 278 7.16 -16.15 10.03
N GLU A 279 6.77 -17.36 10.39
CA GLU A 279 5.92 -17.64 11.54
C GLU A 279 6.52 -17.13 12.86
N ASN A 280 7.86 -17.10 12.94
CA ASN A 280 8.61 -16.64 14.10
C ASN A 280 9.08 -15.18 13.96
N LEU A 281 8.46 -14.41 13.07
CA LEU A 281 8.81 -13.00 12.84
C LEU A 281 8.78 -12.17 14.13
N LEU A 282 7.82 -12.45 15.01
CA LEU A 282 7.53 -11.65 16.20
C LEU A 282 7.87 -12.41 17.49
N PRO A 283 8.30 -11.69 18.54
CA PRO A 283 8.48 -12.30 19.87
C PRO A 283 7.15 -12.78 20.46
N GLU A 284 7.24 -13.55 21.53
CA GLU A 284 6.09 -14.00 22.32
C GLU A 284 5.21 -12.83 22.79
N GLY A 285 3.90 -13.00 22.71
CA GLY A 285 2.90 -12.03 23.11
C GLY A 285 2.43 -11.09 22.00
N TRP A 286 3.16 -10.98 20.90
CA TRP A 286 2.70 -10.25 19.71
C TRP A 286 1.67 -11.08 18.92
N THR A 287 0.76 -10.40 18.24
CA THR A 287 -0.29 -11.05 17.44
C THR A 287 -0.16 -10.67 15.97
N LEU A 288 -0.20 -11.69 15.08
CA LEU A 288 -0.51 -11.51 13.66
C LEU A 288 -2.03 -11.64 13.50
N ALA A 289 -2.69 -10.56 13.09
CA ALA A 289 -4.13 -10.51 12.87
C ALA A 289 -4.40 -10.57 11.35
N TYR A 290 -4.86 -11.72 10.86
CA TYR A 290 -5.22 -11.99 9.47
C TYR A 290 -6.31 -13.05 9.42
N ASP A 291 -7.02 -13.11 8.30
CA ASP A 291 -8.10 -14.06 8.04
C ASP A 291 -7.76 -14.93 6.83
N LEU A 292 -7.77 -16.24 7.00
CA LEU A 292 -7.51 -17.20 5.93
C LEU A 292 -8.77 -17.66 5.19
N THR A 293 -9.95 -17.31 5.68
CA THR A 293 -11.23 -17.80 5.12
C THR A 293 -11.60 -17.09 3.83
N THR A 294 -11.18 -15.84 3.69
CA THR A 294 -11.41 -15.00 2.52
C THR A 294 -10.04 -14.46 2.00
N PRO A 295 -9.73 -14.62 0.70
CA PRO A 295 -8.48 -14.11 0.17
C PRO A 295 -8.46 -12.58 0.19
N THR A 296 -7.32 -12.00 0.55
CA THR A 296 -7.17 -10.55 0.57
C THR A 296 -6.76 -9.97 -0.77
N CYS A 297 -6.13 -10.76 -1.64
CA CYS A 297 -5.64 -10.30 -2.94
C CYS A 297 -5.85 -11.36 -4.03
N ARG A 298 -6.00 -10.89 -5.27
CA ARG A 298 -6.00 -11.72 -6.48
C ARG A 298 -4.89 -11.32 -7.44
N LEU A 299 -4.39 -12.27 -8.21
CA LEU A 299 -3.48 -12.00 -9.32
C LEU A 299 -4.22 -11.23 -10.44
N LEU A 300 -3.54 -10.23 -11.02
CA LEU A 300 -4.06 -9.36 -12.08
C LEU A 300 -3.69 -9.83 -13.51
N ASN A 301 -3.48 -11.15 -13.70
CA ASN A 301 -3.19 -11.71 -15.03
C ASN A 301 -4.36 -11.59 -16.03
N GLN A 302 -5.57 -11.43 -15.53
CA GLN A 302 -6.80 -11.25 -16.29
C GLN A 302 -7.88 -10.50 -15.47
N PRO A 303 -8.92 -9.94 -16.09
CA PRO A 303 -10.10 -9.43 -15.39
C PRO A 303 -10.72 -10.51 -14.51
N TYR A 304 -11.20 -10.14 -13.32
CA TYR A 304 -11.76 -11.08 -12.36
C TYR A 304 -13.07 -11.70 -12.84
N ASN A 305 -13.12 -13.03 -12.82
CA ASN A 305 -14.33 -13.79 -13.09
C ASN A 305 -14.58 -14.79 -11.94
N PRO A 306 -15.57 -14.56 -11.07
CA PRO A 306 -15.86 -15.46 -9.95
C PRO A 306 -16.28 -16.87 -10.38
N LEU A 307 -16.67 -17.08 -11.64
CA LEU A 307 -17.00 -18.38 -12.20
C LEU A 307 -15.77 -19.16 -12.69
N ASP A 308 -14.62 -18.52 -12.78
CA ASP A 308 -13.34 -19.12 -13.19
C ASP A 308 -12.37 -19.22 -12.00
N ALA A 309 -12.75 -20.03 -11.01
CA ALA A 309 -11.92 -20.25 -9.83
C ALA A 309 -10.57 -20.93 -10.16
N ALA A 310 -10.44 -21.60 -11.30
CA ALA A 310 -9.20 -22.25 -11.72
C ALA A 310 -8.22 -21.26 -12.38
N GLY A 311 -8.75 -20.24 -13.06
CA GLY A 311 -7.97 -19.19 -13.74
C GLY A 311 -7.57 -18.04 -12.82
N THR A 312 -8.10 -17.98 -11.59
CA THR A 312 -7.77 -16.92 -10.63
C THR A 312 -6.82 -17.46 -9.56
N GLN A 313 -5.70 -16.80 -9.37
CA GLN A 313 -4.82 -17.00 -8.22
C GLN A 313 -5.20 -16.05 -7.11
N TYR A 314 -5.34 -16.58 -5.90
CA TYR A 314 -5.66 -15.82 -4.69
C TYR A 314 -4.50 -15.86 -3.70
N TYR A 315 -4.43 -14.82 -2.86
CA TYR A 315 -3.42 -14.67 -1.81
C TYR A 315 -4.05 -14.09 -0.54
N VAL A 316 -3.42 -14.33 0.61
CA VAL A 316 -3.66 -13.61 1.86
C VAL A 316 -2.35 -12.91 2.22
N ILE A 317 -2.24 -11.64 1.84
CA ILE A 317 -1.03 -10.81 1.96
C ILE A 317 -1.27 -9.50 2.72
N ASP A 318 -2.52 -9.23 3.10
CA ASP A 318 -2.93 -8.09 3.92
C ASP A 318 -3.30 -8.55 5.32
N GLY A 319 -2.92 -7.78 6.32
CA GLY A 319 -3.17 -8.08 7.72
C GLY A 319 -2.55 -7.04 8.64
N LEU A 320 -2.58 -7.31 9.96
CA LEU A 320 -2.04 -6.41 10.97
C LEU A 320 -1.13 -7.15 11.97
N ILE A 321 -0.21 -6.41 12.54
CA ILE A 321 0.62 -6.80 13.69
C ILE A 321 0.18 -5.98 14.88
N LEU A 322 -0.09 -6.63 16.01
CA LEU A 322 -0.53 -6.02 17.25
C LEU A 322 0.48 -6.26 18.36
N SER A 323 0.86 -5.22 19.12
CA SER A 323 1.71 -5.35 20.30
C SER A 323 1.00 -6.07 21.45
N PRO A 324 1.73 -6.63 22.43
CA PRO A 324 1.13 -7.42 23.53
C PRO A 324 0.09 -6.69 24.40
N ASN A 325 0.12 -5.35 24.42
CA ASN A 325 -0.84 -4.50 25.12
C ASN A 325 -2.06 -4.10 24.26
N VAL A 326 -2.16 -4.61 23.01
CA VAL A 326 -3.32 -4.49 22.15
C VAL A 326 -3.99 -5.86 22.02
N GLU A 327 -5.22 -5.98 22.51
CA GLU A 327 -5.96 -7.24 22.49
C GLU A 327 -6.77 -7.37 21.19
N LEU A 328 -6.56 -8.46 20.45
CA LEU A 328 -7.38 -8.81 19.29
C LEU A 328 -8.75 -9.32 19.77
N ARG A 329 -9.84 -8.73 19.28
CA ARG A 329 -11.21 -9.18 19.49
C ARG A 329 -11.75 -9.94 18.27
N ASN A 330 -11.53 -9.41 17.09
CA ASN A 330 -11.96 -10.02 15.84
C ASN A 330 -11.06 -9.62 14.68
N VAL A 331 -10.90 -10.49 13.70
CA VAL A 331 -10.30 -10.19 12.41
C VAL A 331 -11.12 -10.87 11.31
N GLU A 332 -11.41 -10.16 10.27
CA GLU A 332 -12.11 -10.68 9.10
C GLU A 332 -11.69 -9.94 7.82
N THR A 333 -11.63 -10.64 6.73
CA THR A 333 -11.53 -10.06 5.39
C THR A 333 -12.93 -9.89 4.83
N LEU A 334 -13.31 -8.66 4.49
CA LEU A 334 -14.61 -8.37 3.90
C LEU A 334 -14.58 -8.78 2.43
N ASP A 335 -15.40 -9.76 2.04
CA ASP A 335 -15.50 -10.22 0.65
C ASP A 335 -16.28 -9.21 -0.21
N GLU A 336 -15.57 -8.28 -0.81
CA GLU A 336 -16.12 -7.31 -1.76
C GLU A 336 -16.12 -7.85 -3.21
N GLY A 337 -15.78 -9.13 -3.41
CA GLY A 337 -15.73 -9.76 -4.73
C GLY A 337 -14.74 -9.09 -5.68
N PHE A 338 -13.72 -8.43 -5.14
CA PHE A 338 -12.72 -7.65 -5.89
C PHE A 338 -13.35 -6.62 -6.85
N GLU A 339 -14.54 -6.11 -6.51
CA GLU A 339 -15.28 -5.21 -7.40
C GLU A 339 -14.53 -3.90 -7.62
N ASN A 340 -13.93 -3.32 -6.56
CA ASN A 340 -13.36 -1.97 -6.56
C ASN A 340 -11.83 -1.94 -6.53
N SER A 341 -11.18 -3.02 -6.11
CA SER A 341 -9.73 -3.21 -6.06
C SER A 341 -9.40 -4.69 -6.30
N ASP A 342 -8.17 -5.01 -6.61
CA ASP A 342 -7.61 -6.36 -6.61
C ASP A 342 -7.32 -6.89 -5.19
N HIS A 343 -7.56 -6.05 -4.18
CA HIS A 343 -7.56 -6.44 -2.78
C HIS A 343 -8.95 -6.31 -2.15
N ASN A 344 -9.23 -7.17 -1.18
CA ASN A 344 -10.35 -7.09 -0.25
C ASN A 344 -9.90 -6.45 1.06
N PRO A 345 -10.72 -5.61 1.71
CA PRO A 345 -10.33 -4.95 2.95
C PRO A 345 -10.28 -5.92 4.14
N VAL A 346 -9.30 -5.73 5.02
CA VAL A 346 -9.18 -6.45 6.30
C VAL A 346 -9.68 -5.55 7.41
N ARG A 347 -10.69 -6.01 8.16
CA ARG A 347 -11.28 -5.34 9.32
C ARG A 347 -10.83 -6.03 10.60
N VAL A 348 -10.28 -5.27 11.53
CA VAL A 348 -9.80 -5.78 12.81
C VAL A 348 -10.43 -4.99 13.96
N GLN A 349 -10.94 -5.69 14.97
CA GLN A 349 -11.44 -5.10 16.21
C GLN A 349 -10.45 -5.38 17.32
N VAL A 350 -10.03 -4.34 18.04
CA VAL A 350 -9.02 -4.40 19.09
C VAL A 350 -9.45 -3.63 20.31
N VAL A 351 -8.85 -3.97 21.44
CA VAL A 351 -8.97 -3.21 22.70
C VAL A 351 -7.57 -2.86 23.20
N LEU A 352 -7.35 -1.59 23.56
CA LEU A 352 -6.14 -1.16 24.24
C LEU A 352 -6.23 -1.58 25.71
N ARG A 353 -5.37 -2.52 26.15
CA ARG A 353 -5.39 -3.02 27.54
C ARG A 353 -4.94 -1.94 28.50
N ASP A 354 -5.64 -1.82 29.63
CA ASP A 354 -5.11 -1.08 30.76
C ASP A 354 -3.78 -1.67 31.19
N GLY A 355 -2.75 -0.84 31.31
CA GLY A 355 -1.38 -1.25 31.63
C GLY A 355 -1.12 -1.41 33.11
#